data_feb494ca322d4196e5ccd088e902152b
#
_entry.id   feb494ca322d4196e5ccd088e902152b
#
_cell.length_a   1.000
_cell.length_b   1.000
_cell.length_c   1.000
_cell.angle_alpha   90.00
_cell.angle_beta   90.00
_cell.angle_gamma   90.00
#
_symmetry.space_group_name_H-M   'P 1'
#
loop_
_entity.id
_entity.type
_entity.pdbx_description
1 polymer ?
#
loop_
_entity_poly.entity_id
_entity_poly.type
_entity_poly.pdbx_seq_one_letter_code
_entity_poly.pdbx_strand_id
1 'polypeptide(L)'
;MPQNIGTVVQIIGAVLDIKFPPEHLPNLLNAIEIEHEGKKLTVEVAQHIGDDTVRCIAMGSTDGLVRGLPAVDTGASIKVPVGRQTLG
;
A
#
# COMPACT_ATOMS: atom_id res chain seq x y z
N MET A 1 -12.73 -1.74 -14.60
CA MET A 1 -12.34 -2.64 -13.52
C MET A 1 -12.34 -1.90 -12.21
N PRO A 2 -12.98 -2.44 -11.24
CA PRO A 2 -12.95 -1.81 -9.93
C PRO A 2 -11.56 -1.90 -9.34
N GLN A 3 -11.15 -0.84 -8.71
CA GLN A 3 -9.89 -0.83 -8.00
C GLN A 3 -10.12 -1.38 -6.60
N ASN A 4 -9.09 -2.02 -6.07
CA ASN A 4 -9.13 -2.49 -4.70
C ASN A 4 -8.63 -1.37 -3.81
N ILE A 5 -9.54 -0.73 -3.10
CA ILE A 5 -9.21 0.45 -2.30
C ILE A 5 -9.39 0.14 -0.83
N GLY A 6 -8.33 0.37 -0.07
CA GLY A 6 -8.36 0.22 1.37
C GLY A 6 -8.39 1.57 2.04
N THR A 7 -8.36 1.53 3.37
CA THR A 7 -8.38 2.73 4.20
C THR A 7 -7.22 2.69 5.17
N VAL A 8 -6.47 3.78 5.24
CA VAL A 8 -5.37 3.89 6.21
C VAL A 8 -5.96 3.97 7.61
N VAL A 9 -5.61 3.01 8.46
CA VAL A 9 -6.16 2.97 9.82
C VAL A 9 -5.12 3.35 10.87
N GLN A 10 -3.84 3.32 10.55
CA GLN A 10 -2.81 3.69 11.50
C GLN A 10 -1.54 4.09 10.76
N ILE A 11 -0.85 5.09 11.29
CA ILE A 11 0.42 5.55 10.75
C ILE A 11 1.39 5.69 11.90
N ILE A 12 2.51 4.96 11.84
CA ILE A 12 3.55 5.03 12.86
C ILE A 12 4.87 5.16 12.12
N GLY A 13 5.41 6.40 12.08
CA GLY A 13 6.64 6.64 11.35
C GLY A 13 6.47 6.26 9.88
N ALA A 14 7.30 5.38 9.38
CA ALA A 14 7.22 4.92 7.98
C ALA A 14 6.33 3.70 7.80
N VAL A 15 5.64 3.28 8.86
CA VAL A 15 4.79 2.09 8.81
C VAL A 15 3.34 2.51 8.80
N LEU A 16 2.58 1.96 7.84
CA LEU A 16 1.16 2.25 7.74
C LEU A 16 0.38 0.95 7.80
N ASP A 17 -0.70 0.94 8.57
CA ASP A 17 -1.64 -0.17 8.57
C ASP A 17 -2.84 0.24 7.74
N ILE A 18 -3.21 -0.60 6.80
CA ILE A 18 -4.27 -0.30 5.83
C ILE A 18 -5.24 -1.46 5.81
N LYS A 19 -6.52 -1.14 5.97
CA LYS A 19 -7.57 -2.15 5.98
C LYS A 19 -8.21 -2.24 4.60
N PHE A 20 -8.34 -3.45 4.10
CA PHE A 20 -8.94 -3.72 2.79
C PHE A 20 -10.17 -4.60 2.96
N PRO A 21 -11.01 -4.71 1.91
CA PRO A 21 -12.12 -5.65 1.94
C PRO A 21 -11.64 -7.08 2.19
N PRO A 22 -12.42 -7.90 2.91
CA PRO A 22 -11.94 -9.21 3.35
C PRO A 22 -11.46 -10.14 2.26
N GLU A 23 -12.00 -10.04 1.07
CA GLU A 23 -11.62 -10.94 0.00
C GLU A 23 -10.66 -10.31 -0.98
N HIS A 24 -10.11 -9.16 -0.62
CA HIS A 24 -9.29 -8.38 -1.55
C HIS A 24 -8.03 -7.86 -0.90
N LEU A 25 -7.46 -8.62 0.02
CA LEU A 25 -6.19 -8.22 0.62
C LEU A 25 -5.09 -8.27 -0.42
N PRO A 26 -4.26 -7.22 -0.49
CA PRO A 26 -3.15 -7.24 -1.42
C PRO A 26 -2.11 -8.27 -1.03
N ASN A 27 -1.42 -8.78 -2.03
CA ASN A 27 -0.35 -9.74 -1.78
C ASN A 27 0.85 -9.04 -1.16
N LEU A 28 1.68 -9.82 -0.49
CA LEU A 28 2.93 -9.29 0.03
C LEU A 28 3.73 -8.67 -1.10
N LEU A 29 4.42 -7.59 -0.80
CA LEU A 29 5.28 -6.81 -1.70
C LEU A 29 4.52 -6.00 -2.73
N ASN A 30 3.19 -6.06 -2.74
CA ASN A 30 2.42 -5.20 -3.64
C ASN A 30 2.63 -3.73 -3.31
N ALA A 31 2.56 -2.92 -4.36
CA ALA A 31 2.63 -1.48 -4.22
C ALA A 31 1.22 -0.94 -3.97
N ILE A 32 1.09 -0.15 -2.92
CA ILE A 32 -0.15 0.52 -2.58
C ILE A 32 0.10 2.01 -2.75
N GLU A 33 -0.82 2.70 -3.40
CA GLU A 33 -0.66 4.14 -3.63
C GLU A 33 -1.64 4.93 -2.78
N ILE A 34 -1.13 5.96 -2.12
CA ILE A 34 -1.93 6.85 -1.30
C ILE A 34 -1.74 8.24 -1.85
N GLU A 35 -2.83 8.90 -2.22
CA GLU A 35 -2.75 10.25 -2.75
C GLU A 35 -3.40 11.21 -1.77
N HIS A 36 -2.72 12.30 -1.46
CA HIS A 36 -3.20 13.26 -0.49
C HIS A 36 -2.64 14.63 -0.83
N GLU A 37 -3.53 15.59 -1.04
CA GLU A 37 -3.16 16.99 -1.29
C GLU A 37 -2.18 17.12 -2.46
N GLY A 38 -2.44 16.38 -3.52
CA GLY A 38 -1.61 16.46 -4.70
C GLY A 38 -0.32 15.68 -4.65
N LYS A 39 -0.08 15.01 -3.53
CA LYS A 39 1.12 14.19 -3.39
C LYS A 39 0.72 12.72 -3.45
N LYS A 40 1.57 11.92 -4.03
CA LYS A 40 1.35 10.48 -4.11
C LYS A 40 2.48 9.77 -3.39
N LEU A 41 2.10 8.90 -2.46
CA LEU A 41 3.06 8.08 -1.74
C LEU A 41 2.82 6.63 -2.09
N THR A 42 3.90 5.90 -2.36
CA THR A 42 3.83 4.47 -2.58
C THR A 42 4.31 3.75 -1.34
N VAL A 43 3.56 2.75 -0.91
CA VAL A 43 3.95 1.92 0.21
C VAL A 43 3.95 0.46 -0.22
N GLU A 44 4.76 -0.35 0.42
CA GLU A 44 4.92 -1.75 0.08
C GLU A 44 4.28 -2.61 1.15
N VAL A 45 3.48 -3.58 0.74
CA VAL A 45 2.87 -4.52 1.69
C VAL A 45 3.94 -5.40 2.29
N ALA A 46 4.14 -5.29 3.60
CA ALA A 46 5.18 -6.04 4.30
C ALA A 46 4.63 -7.26 5.01
N GLN A 47 3.38 -7.20 5.49
CA GLN A 47 2.84 -8.25 6.33
C GLN A 47 1.32 -8.17 6.38
N HIS A 48 0.67 -9.31 6.40
CA HIS A 48 -0.75 -9.37 6.73
C HIS A 48 -0.88 -9.56 8.23
N ILE A 49 -1.63 -8.67 8.90
CA ILE A 49 -1.65 -8.68 10.35
C ILE A 49 -3.01 -9.07 10.93
N GLY A 50 -3.93 -9.54 10.08
CA GLY A 50 -5.24 -9.97 10.56
C GLY A 50 -6.27 -8.85 10.44
N ASP A 51 -7.53 -9.18 10.67
CA ASP A 51 -8.63 -8.22 10.62
C ASP A 51 -8.68 -7.48 9.29
N ASP A 52 -8.35 -8.17 8.20
CA ASP A 52 -8.38 -7.60 6.86
C ASP A 52 -7.43 -6.42 6.71
N THR A 53 -6.38 -6.40 7.52
CA THR A 53 -5.43 -5.29 7.57
C THR A 53 -4.05 -5.77 7.14
N VAL A 54 -3.38 -4.94 6.36
CA VAL A 54 -2.01 -5.20 5.96
C VAL A 54 -1.11 -4.12 6.52
N ARG A 55 0.09 -4.50 6.89
CA ARG A 55 1.12 -3.56 7.35
C ARG A 55 2.03 -3.25 6.19
N CYS A 56 2.23 -1.96 5.95
CA CYS A 56 2.98 -1.50 4.79
C CYS A 56 4.11 -0.59 5.21
N ILE A 57 5.15 -0.56 4.40
CA ILE A 57 6.30 0.30 4.63
C ILE A 57 6.30 1.39 3.58
N ALA A 58 6.39 2.63 4.00
CA ALA A 58 6.39 3.76 3.08
C ALA A 58 7.70 3.85 2.32
N MET A 59 7.58 4.14 1.03
CA MET A 59 8.75 4.33 0.18
C MET A 59 9.16 5.79 0.14
N GLY A 60 8.55 6.63 0.92
CA GLY A 60 8.86 8.05 0.98
C GLY A 60 8.36 8.64 2.28
N SER A 61 8.25 9.97 2.31
CA SER A 61 7.82 10.65 3.52
C SER A 61 6.34 10.45 3.77
N THR A 62 6.00 10.19 5.02
CA THR A 62 4.60 10.10 5.44
C THR A 62 4.08 11.42 6.01
N ASP A 63 4.87 12.49 5.88
CA ASP A 63 4.47 13.79 6.40
C ASP A 63 3.15 14.22 5.80
N GLY A 64 2.26 14.66 6.65
CA GLY A 64 0.97 15.15 6.20
C GLY A 64 -0.09 14.10 5.99
N LEU A 65 0.26 12.83 6.08
CA LEU A 65 -0.74 11.77 5.93
C LEU A 65 -1.55 11.65 7.21
N VAL A 66 -2.81 11.29 7.05
CA VAL A 66 -3.71 11.11 8.18
C VAL A 66 -4.43 9.79 8.03
N ARG A 67 -5.00 9.31 9.12
CA ARG A 67 -5.82 8.11 9.07
C ARG A 67 -7.10 8.40 8.28
N GLY A 68 -7.62 7.38 7.64
CA GLY A 68 -8.84 7.52 6.87
C GLY A 68 -8.62 7.78 5.39
N LEU A 69 -7.38 7.97 4.97
CA LEU A 69 -7.11 8.21 3.55
C LEU A 69 -7.32 6.93 2.75
N PRO A 70 -7.77 7.05 1.51
CA PRO A 70 -7.90 5.89 0.64
C PRO A 70 -6.53 5.42 0.18
N ALA A 71 -6.38 4.11 0.07
CA ALA A 71 -5.14 3.50 -0.38
C ALA A 71 -5.48 2.51 -1.48
N VAL A 72 -4.88 2.68 -2.64
CA VAL A 72 -5.21 1.90 -3.82
C VAL A 72 -4.18 0.80 -4.04
N ASP A 73 -4.65 -0.44 -4.07
CA ASP A 73 -3.80 -1.58 -4.39
C ASP A 73 -3.58 -1.61 -5.89
N THR A 74 -2.33 -1.42 -6.30
CA THR A 74 -2.01 -1.40 -7.74
C THR A 74 -2.03 -2.78 -8.37
N GLY A 75 -1.98 -3.82 -7.56
CA GLY A 75 -1.94 -5.18 -8.06
C GLY A 75 -0.58 -5.61 -8.58
N ALA A 76 0.43 -4.80 -8.36
CA ALA A 76 1.78 -5.08 -8.86
C ALA A 76 2.80 -4.89 -7.75
N SER A 77 3.87 -5.65 -7.82
CA SER A 77 4.94 -5.58 -6.83
C SER A 77 5.88 -4.42 -7.15
N ILE A 78 6.37 -3.76 -6.09
CA ILE A 78 7.38 -2.74 -6.25
C ILE A 78 8.72 -3.35 -6.62
N LYS A 79 9.03 -4.48 -6.01
CA LYS A 79 10.37 -5.05 -6.10
C LYS A 79 10.61 -5.90 -7.30
N VAL A 80 9.56 -6.35 -7.94
CA VAL A 80 9.68 -7.19 -9.12
C VAL A 80 9.20 -6.39 -10.31
N PRO A 81 10.13 -5.80 -11.04
CA PRO A 81 9.73 -5.03 -12.22
C PRO A 81 9.07 -5.95 -13.21
N VAL A 82 8.08 -5.42 -13.84
CA VAL A 82 7.46 -6.20 -14.87
C VAL A 82 8.38 -6.29 -16.06
N GLY A 83 8.40 -7.37 -16.59
CA GLY A 83 9.15 -7.49 -17.79
C GLY A 83 10.53 -7.86 -17.57
N ARG A 84 11.12 -7.61 -18.03
CA ARG A 84 12.27 -7.91 -18.13
C ARG A 84 13.26 -8.11 -17.41
N GLN A 85 13.43 -8.07 -17.21
CA GLN A 85 14.23 -8.21 -16.73
C GLN A 85 15.14 -8.30 -16.53
N THR A 86 15.44 -8.31 -16.30
CA THR A 86 16.24 -8.37 -16.02
C THR A 86 17.08 -8.75 -15.89
N LEU A 87 17.41 -8.92 -15.97
CA LEU A 87 18.10 -9.36 -15.80
C LEU A 87 18.91 -9.48 -15.54
N GLY A 88 18.88 -9.35 -15.29
CA GLY A 88 19.74 -9.57 -15.30
C GLY A 88 20.41 -9.62 -14.99
#